data_7548da11b99e6d3ded1489e532530548
#
_entry.id   7548da11b99e6d3ded1489e532530548
#
_cell.length_a   1.000
_cell.length_b   1.000
_cell.length_c   1.000
_cell.angle_alpha   90.00
_cell.angle_beta   90.00
_cell.angle_gamma   90.00
#
_symmetry.space_group_name_H-M   'P 1'
#
loop_
_entity.id
_entity.type
_entity.pdbx_description
1 polymer ?
#
loop_
_entity_poly.entity_id
_entity_poly.type
_entity_poly.pdbx_seq_one_letter_code
_entity_poly.pdbx_strand_id
1 'polypeptide(L)'
;MRQDENHPLGDDDLHALKKISARYCEAEGGSHGPDHSERVFAMAMDMGRELQARLDILAPASLLHDIGRCFESESKGRICHAQKSAEMAAAILHSLDFAAQDIDKITHCIRAHRFRSKEHPQTLEARIIFDADKLDSIGAIGIGRAFLFAGQIGAKLHNAETDHSTSRSYSLEDTAYREFQVKMHKVKEQMLTPPGRERAERRHRFMEIFFDELNREIYSL
;
A
#
# COMPACT_ATOMS: atom_id res chain seq x y z
N MET A 1 -2.87 31.85 3.60
CA MET A 1 -1.72 31.29 4.35
C MET A 1 -2.28 30.43 5.45
N ARG A 2 -2.15 29.11 5.30
CA ARG A 2 -2.56 28.16 6.35
C ARG A 2 -1.50 28.24 7.46
N GLN A 3 -1.88 28.73 8.64
CA GLN A 3 -0.93 29.06 9.74
C GLN A 3 -0.95 28.08 10.91
N ASP A 4 -1.52 26.88 10.77
CA ASP A 4 -1.51 25.89 11.85
C ASP A 4 -0.92 24.57 11.37
N GLU A 5 0.29 24.25 11.84
CA GLU A 5 1.07 23.08 11.43
C GLU A 5 0.43 21.72 11.78
N ASN A 6 -0.71 21.71 12.47
CA ASN A 6 -1.39 20.50 12.94
C ASN A 6 -2.90 20.47 12.62
N HIS A 7 -3.37 21.35 11.72
CA HIS A 7 -4.79 21.35 11.34
C HIS A 7 -5.04 20.25 10.29
N PRO A 8 -6.08 19.42 10.46
CA PRO A 8 -6.48 18.48 9.41
C PRO A 8 -6.83 19.27 8.13
N LEU A 9 -6.63 18.62 6.98
CA LEU A 9 -7.01 19.14 5.68
C LEU A 9 -8.47 19.61 5.72
N GLY A 10 -8.81 20.73 5.06
CA GLY A 10 -10.19 21.18 4.97
C GLY A 10 -11.08 20.11 4.31
N ASP A 11 -12.33 20.03 4.74
CA ASP A 11 -13.27 19.01 4.24
C ASP A 11 -13.43 19.03 2.71
N ASP A 12 -13.43 20.24 2.10
CA ASP A 12 -13.54 20.40 0.65
C ASP A 12 -12.32 19.84 -0.08
N ASP A 13 -11.10 20.11 0.40
CA ASP A 13 -9.87 19.58 -0.19
C ASP A 13 -9.79 18.06 -0.02
N LEU A 14 -10.16 17.56 1.15
CA LEU A 14 -10.19 16.12 1.40
C LEU A 14 -11.18 15.42 0.48
N HIS A 15 -12.37 16.00 0.30
CA HIS A 15 -13.38 15.48 -0.63
C HIS A 15 -12.87 15.49 -2.08
N ALA A 16 -12.26 16.59 -2.52
CA ALA A 16 -11.66 16.68 -3.86
C ALA A 16 -10.58 15.64 -4.08
N LEU A 17 -9.66 15.45 -3.13
CA LEU A 17 -8.59 14.46 -3.21
C LEU A 17 -9.12 13.03 -3.26
N LYS A 18 -10.13 12.67 -2.45
CA LYS A 18 -10.79 11.36 -2.51
C LYS A 18 -11.41 11.09 -3.87
N LYS A 19 -12.12 12.07 -4.42
CA LYS A 19 -12.73 11.96 -5.75
C LYS A 19 -11.68 11.77 -6.85
N ILE A 20 -10.58 12.50 -6.77
CA ILE A 20 -9.45 12.38 -7.71
C ILE A 20 -8.82 10.99 -7.59
N SER A 21 -8.52 10.54 -6.36
CA SER A 21 -7.95 9.21 -6.10
C SER A 21 -8.83 8.10 -6.67
N ALA A 22 -10.13 8.11 -6.38
CA ALA A 22 -11.08 7.13 -6.88
C ALA A 22 -11.05 7.05 -8.42
N ARG A 23 -11.09 8.20 -9.11
CA ARG A 23 -11.07 8.25 -10.58
C ARG A 23 -9.84 7.58 -11.20
N TYR A 24 -8.66 7.75 -10.60
CA TYR A 24 -7.43 7.13 -11.12
C TYR A 24 -7.29 5.66 -10.75
N CYS A 25 -7.83 5.25 -9.59
CA CYS A 25 -7.73 3.88 -9.11
C CYS A 25 -8.84 2.96 -9.69
N GLU A 26 -9.99 3.50 -10.14
CA GLU A 26 -11.06 2.70 -10.79
C GLU A 26 -10.57 1.95 -12.03
N ALA A 27 -9.60 2.51 -12.76
CA ALA A 27 -9.07 1.90 -13.98
C ALA A 27 -8.24 0.61 -13.72
N GLU A 28 -7.72 0.42 -12.51
CA GLU A 28 -6.85 -0.72 -12.18
C GLU A 28 -7.63 -1.97 -11.81
N GLY A 29 -8.76 -1.86 -11.13
CA GLY A 29 -9.52 -3.00 -10.63
C GLY A 29 -8.74 -3.94 -9.70
N GLY A 30 -9.34 -5.05 -9.29
CA GLY A 30 -8.65 -6.12 -8.57
C GLY A 30 -8.05 -5.68 -7.23
N SER A 31 -6.80 -6.03 -6.98
CA SER A 31 -6.13 -5.83 -5.68
C SER A 31 -5.66 -4.40 -5.39
N HIS A 32 -5.74 -3.47 -6.36
CA HIS A 32 -5.30 -2.08 -6.26
C HIS A 32 -6.41 -1.06 -6.61
N GLY A 33 -7.66 -1.42 -6.41
CA GLY A 33 -8.82 -0.54 -6.61
C GLY A 33 -8.89 0.60 -5.59
N PRO A 34 -9.91 1.50 -5.71
CA PRO A 34 -10.10 2.66 -4.84
C PRO A 34 -10.12 2.33 -3.34
N ASP A 35 -10.65 1.17 -2.98
CA ASP A 35 -10.71 0.65 -1.62
C ASP A 35 -9.33 0.44 -0.97
N HIS A 36 -8.28 0.16 -1.76
CA HIS A 36 -6.90 0.11 -1.27
C HIS A 36 -6.46 1.49 -0.75
N SER A 37 -6.61 2.53 -1.56
CA SER A 37 -6.23 3.89 -1.18
C SER A 37 -7.00 4.37 0.06
N GLU A 38 -8.29 4.02 0.19
CA GLU A 38 -9.09 4.34 1.37
C GLU A 38 -8.60 3.62 2.63
N ARG A 39 -8.23 2.34 2.54
CA ARG A 39 -7.66 1.60 3.68
C ARG A 39 -6.29 2.14 4.08
N VAL A 40 -5.43 2.45 3.10
CA VAL A 40 -4.12 3.09 3.37
C VAL A 40 -4.31 4.45 4.02
N PHE A 41 -5.24 5.27 3.53
CA PHE A 41 -5.60 6.55 4.15
C PHE A 41 -6.04 6.37 5.61
N ALA A 42 -6.98 5.47 5.88
CA ALA A 42 -7.47 5.23 7.24
C ALA A 42 -6.35 4.80 8.19
N MET A 43 -5.48 3.87 7.76
CA MET A 43 -4.34 3.42 8.56
C MET A 43 -3.29 4.51 8.76
N ALA A 44 -2.99 5.30 7.73
CA ALA A 44 -2.03 6.41 7.82
C ALA A 44 -2.53 7.49 8.78
N MET A 45 -3.81 7.84 8.73
CA MET A 45 -4.40 8.82 9.64
C MET A 45 -4.45 8.33 11.09
N ASP A 46 -4.72 7.04 11.31
CA ASP A 46 -4.72 6.43 12.64
C ASP A 46 -3.31 6.44 13.25
N MET A 47 -2.32 5.90 12.56
CA MET A 47 -0.92 5.94 13.01
C MET A 47 -0.36 7.37 13.10
N GLY A 48 -0.81 8.28 12.22
CA GLY A 48 -0.41 9.68 12.24
C GLY A 48 -0.88 10.41 13.51
N ARG A 49 -2.12 10.16 13.96
CA ARG A 49 -2.61 10.71 15.24
C ARG A 49 -1.84 10.14 16.42
N GLU A 50 -1.59 8.84 16.44
CA GLU A 50 -0.83 8.16 17.49
C GLU A 50 0.59 8.71 17.63
N LEU A 51 1.24 9.04 16.51
CA LEU A 51 2.61 9.55 16.45
C LEU A 51 2.71 11.08 16.39
N GLN A 52 1.59 11.80 16.47
CA GLN A 52 1.54 13.26 16.35
C GLN A 52 2.18 13.82 15.08
N ALA A 53 2.04 13.06 13.96
CA ALA A 53 2.55 13.46 12.66
C ALA A 53 1.65 14.51 11.97
N ARG A 54 2.16 15.17 10.94
CA ARG A 54 1.43 16.13 10.12
C ARG A 54 0.34 15.45 9.28
N LEU A 55 -0.91 15.53 9.77
CA LEU A 55 -2.06 14.90 9.11
C LEU A 55 -2.39 15.54 7.76
N ASP A 56 -2.10 16.81 7.58
CA ASP A 56 -2.24 17.57 6.33
C ASP A 56 -1.23 17.13 5.24
N ILE A 57 -0.13 16.48 5.62
CA ILE A 57 0.81 15.82 4.70
C ILE A 57 0.37 14.37 4.45
N LEU A 58 -0.05 13.66 5.50
CA LEU A 58 -0.42 12.25 5.41
C LEU A 58 -1.68 12.02 4.55
N ALA A 59 -2.70 12.87 4.71
CA ALA A 59 -3.96 12.71 3.99
C ALA A 59 -3.76 12.74 2.46
N PRO A 60 -3.19 13.79 1.85
CA PRO A 60 -2.96 13.82 0.41
C PRO A 60 -1.95 12.75 -0.04
N ALA A 61 -0.88 12.48 0.74
CA ALA A 61 0.10 11.47 0.38
C ALA A 61 -0.52 10.07 0.28
N SER A 62 -1.35 9.68 1.26
CA SER A 62 -2.02 8.38 1.27
C SER A 62 -3.04 8.21 0.15
N LEU A 63 -3.80 9.26 -0.17
CA LEU A 63 -4.80 9.21 -1.24
C LEU A 63 -4.18 9.20 -2.64
N LEU A 64 -3.02 9.84 -2.82
CA LEU A 64 -2.40 10.02 -4.12
C LEU A 64 -1.21 9.09 -4.39
N HIS A 65 -0.81 8.20 -3.45
CA HIS A 65 0.41 7.40 -3.59
C HIS A 65 0.43 6.49 -4.82
N ASP A 66 -0.73 5.96 -5.21
CA ASP A 66 -0.87 4.95 -6.28
C ASP A 66 -1.60 5.44 -7.54
N ILE A 67 -1.90 6.75 -7.70
CA ILE A 67 -2.63 7.30 -8.87
C ILE A 67 -1.91 7.13 -10.21
N GLY A 68 -0.62 6.83 -10.20
CA GLY A 68 0.21 6.54 -11.38
C GLY A 68 0.36 5.06 -11.69
N ARG A 69 -0.37 4.16 -11.02
CA ARG A 69 -0.16 2.70 -11.17
C ARG A 69 -0.53 2.17 -12.56
N CYS A 70 -1.57 2.71 -13.20
CA CYS A 70 -1.92 2.34 -14.58
C CYS A 70 -0.75 2.50 -15.56
N PHE A 71 0.08 3.52 -15.40
CA PHE A 71 1.25 3.74 -16.25
C PHE A 71 2.33 2.66 -16.05
N GLU A 72 2.48 2.10 -14.82
CA GLU A 72 3.38 0.96 -14.60
C GLU A 72 2.85 -0.29 -15.29
N SER A 73 1.56 -0.58 -15.15
CA SER A 73 0.89 -1.72 -15.77
C SER A 73 1.00 -1.65 -17.30
N GLU A 74 0.60 -0.54 -17.92
CA GLU A 74 0.67 -0.32 -19.36
C GLU A 74 2.11 -0.38 -19.91
N SER A 75 3.07 0.20 -19.17
CA SER A 75 4.48 0.17 -19.55
C SER A 75 5.19 -1.16 -19.27
N LYS A 76 4.49 -2.15 -18.67
CA LYS A 76 5.06 -3.42 -18.21
C LYS A 76 6.26 -3.21 -17.29
N GLY A 77 6.11 -2.29 -16.31
CA GLY A 77 7.10 -2.00 -15.28
C GLY A 77 8.24 -1.07 -15.70
N ARG A 78 8.21 -0.49 -16.91
CA ARG A 78 9.24 0.48 -17.36
C ARG A 78 9.09 1.85 -16.69
N ILE A 79 7.85 2.25 -16.37
CA ILE A 79 7.54 3.47 -15.62
C ILE A 79 7.29 3.07 -14.16
N CYS A 80 8.00 3.70 -13.23
CA CYS A 80 7.79 3.49 -11.80
C CYS A 80 6.52 4.22 -11.36
N HIS A 81 5.51 3.50 -10.84
CA HIS A 81 4.26 4.11 -10.39
C HIS A 81 4.49 5.16 -9.29
N ALA A 82 5.37 4.93 -8.32
CA ALA A 82 5.63 5.87 -7.24
C ALA A 82 6.18 7.21 -7.75
N GLN A 83 7.10 7.16 -8.73
CA GLN A 83 7.62 8.36 -9.39
C GLN A 83 6.51 9.06 -10.17
N LYS A 84 5.74 8.30 -10.94
CA LYS A 84 4.64 8.86 -11.75
C LYS A 84 3.53 9.43 -10.88
N SER A 85 3.16 8.75 -9.79
CA SER A 85 2.19 9.27 -8.81
C SER A 85 2.65 10.59 -8.20
N ALA A 86 3.93 10.72 -7.86
CA ALA A 86 4.47 11.95 -7.28
C ALA A 86 4.43 13.13 -8.28
N GLU A 87 4.76 12.88 -9.55
CA GLU A 87 4.63 13.89 -10.61
C GLU A 87 3.18 14.36 -10.77
N MET A 88 2.25 13.42 -10.85
CA MET A 88 0.82 13.73 -10.97
C MET A 88 0.27 14.43 -9.73
N ALA A 89 0.66 13.96 -8.54
CA ALA A 89 0.27 14.57 -7.27
C ALA A 89 0.75 16.02 -7.16
N ALA A 90 1.99 16.32 -7.56
CA ALA A 90 2.49 17.68 -7.57
C ALA A 90 1.61 18.63 -8.41
N ALA A 91 1.23 18.21 -9.61
CA ALA A 91 0.36 19.01 -10.48
C ALA A 91 -1.04 19.21 -9.88
N ILE A 92 -1.62 18.16 -9.29
CA ILE A 92 -2.92 18.21 -8.62
C ILE A 92 -2.87 19.17 -7.42
N LEU A 93 -1.87 19.03 -6.55
CA LEU A 93 -1.73 19.85 -5.35
C LEU A 93 -1.45 21.32 -5.66
N HIS A 94 -0.69 21.61 -6.73
CA HIS A 94 -0.54 22.98 -7.24
C HIS A 94 -1.87 23.57 -7.68
N SER A 95 -2.74 22.81 -8.35
CA SER A 95 -4.06 23.27 -8.78
C SER A 95 -5.05 23.47 -7.62
N LEU A 96 -4.74 22.92 -6.44
CA LEU A 96 -5.49 23.09 -5.19
C LEU A 96 -4.83 24.10 -4.24
N ASP A 97 -3.91 24.94 -4.73
CA ASP A 97 -3.22 26.01 -3.98
C ASP A 97 -2.47 25.53 -2.70
N PHE A 98 -1.93 24.30 -2.72
CA PHE A 98 -1.04 23.84 -1.65
C PHE A 98 0.27 24.61 -1.67
N ALA A 99 0.85 24.86 -0.49
CA ALA A 99 2.16 25.49 -0.38
C ALA A 99 3.25 24.59 -0.97
N ALA A 100 4.21 25.18 -1.70
CA ALA A 100 5.29 24.45 -2.36
C ALA A 100 6.07 23.53 -1.40
N GLN A 101 6.33 23.98 -0.17
CA GLN A 101 7.04 23.18 0.85
C GLN A 101 6.23 21.93 1.26
N ASP A 102 4.90 22.00 1.28
CA ASP A 102 4.07 20.84 1.64
C ASP A 102 3.91 19.91 0.45
N ILE A 103 3.86 20.43 -0.78
CA ILE A 103 3.94 19.61 -2.00
C ILE A 103 5.23 18.79 -2.03
N ASP A 104 6.38 19.38 -1.68
CA ASP A 104 7.67 18.67 -1.63
C ASP A 104 7.64 17.52 -0.60
N LYS A 105 7.06 17.75 0.59
CA LYS A 105 6.92 16.74 1.63
C LYS A 105 5.96 15.61 1.20
N ILE A 106 4.82 15.95 0.63
CA ILE A 106 3.82 14.99 0.14
C ILE A 106 4.42 14.13 -0.98
N THR A 107 5.07 14.74 -1.96
CA THR A 107 5.68 14.01 -3.07
C THR A 107 6.86 13.15 -2.63
N HIS A 108 7.63 13.57 -1.60
CA HIS A 108 8.61 12.69 -0.97
C HIS A 108 7.96 11.44 -0.37
N CYS A 109 6.87 11.59 0.41
CA CYS A 109 6.14 10.44 0.94
C CYS A 109 5.71 9.49 -0.18
N ILE A 110 5.18 10.03 -1.28
CA ILE A 110 4.72 9.25 -2.43
C ILE A 110 5.89 8.54 -3.12
N ARG A 111 7.03 9.19 -3.38
CA ARG A 111 8.19 8.54 -4.00
C ARG A 111 8.79 7.44 -3.13
N ALA A 112 8.80 7.65 -1.82
CA ALA A 112 9.48 6.77 -0.87
C ALA A 112 8.61 5.57 -0.38
N HIS A 113 7.30 5.49 -0.72
CA HIS A 113 6.44 4.41 -0.22
C HIS A 113 6.79 3.03 -0.80
N ARG A 114 7.41 2.98 -1.99
CA ARG A 114 7.72 1.73 -2.67
C ARG A 114 8.97 1.06 -2.09
N PHE A 115 8.89 -0.23 -1.73
CA PHE A 115 10.02 -1.00 -1.21
C PHE A 115 11.25 -1.01 -2.12
N ARG A 116 11.05 -1.04 -3.45
CA ARG A 116 12.13 -1.07 -4.44
C ARG A 116 12.57 0.32 -4.90
N SER A 117 12.11 1.37 -4.24
CA SER A 117 12.53 2.74 -4.56
C SER A 117 13.99 2.96 -4.18
N LYS A 118 14.68 3.78 -4.98
CA LYS A 118 16.00 4.31 -4.60
C LYS A 118 15.90 5.37 -3.49
N GLU A 119 14.71 5.95 -3.32
CA GLU A 119 14.42 6.96 -2.29
C GLU A 119 13.84 6.27 -1.06
N HIS A 120 14.50 6.47 0.08
CA HIS A 120 14.07 5.90 1.36
C HIS A 120 13.21 6.89 2.14
N PRO A 121 12.22 6.43 2.95
CA PRO A 121 11.41 7.28 3.81
C PRO A 121 12.24 8.00 4.86
N GLN A 122 12.45 9.31 4.72
CA GLN A 122 13.28 10.12 5.61
C GLN A 122 12.48 10.82 6.70
N THR A 123 11.23 11.22 6.40
CA THR A 123 10.36 11.90 7.36
C THR A 123 9.47 10.92 8.12
N LEU A 124 8.86 11.36 9.21
CA LEU A 124 7.90 10.54 9.96
C LEU A 124 6.70 10.17 9.08
N GLU A 125 6.17 11.14 8.34
CA GLU A 125 5.05 10.96 7.43
C GLU A 125 5.37 9.92 6.33
N ALA A 126 6.56 10.01 5.74
CA ALA A 126 6.98 9.04 4.72
C ALA A 126 7.09 7.62 5.29
N ARG A 127 7.57 7.45 6.52
CA ARG A 127 7.61 6.15 7.22
C ARG A 127 6.21 5.62 7.52
N ILE A 128 5.28 6.50 7.89
CA ILE A 128 3.88 6.12 8.14
C ILE A 128 3.20 5.68 6.84
N ILE A 129 3.38 6.40 5.73
CA ILE A 129 2.81 6.01 4.43
C ILE A 129 3.39 4.68 3.96
N PHE A 130 4.71 4.49 4.10
CA PHE A 130 5.35 3.20 3.80
C PHE A 130 4.72 2.06 4.59
N ASP A 131 4.58 2.22 5.91
CA ASP A 131 4.01 1.18 6.78
C ASP A 131 2.53 0.92 6.44
N ALA A 132 1.73 1.97 6.24
CA ALA A 132 0.31 1.85 5.92
C ALA A 132 0.08 1.07 4.62
N ASP A 133 0.83 1.36 3.56
CA ASP A 133 0.76 0.63 2.30
C ASP A 133 1.17 -0.85 2.48
N LYS A 134 2.26 -1.13 3.19
CA LYS A 134 2.72 -2.51 3.43
C LYS A 134 1.74 -3.29 4.32
N LEU A 135 1.15 -2.66 5.32
CA LEU A 135 0.13 -3.28 6.16
C LEU A 135 -1.08 -3.76 5.34
N ASP A 136 -1.48 -3.08 4.27
CA ASP A 136 -2.59 -3.51 3.42
C ASP A 136 -2.26 -4.78 2.60
N SER A 137 -1.00 -5.16 2.51
CA SER A 137 -0.55 -6.39 1.84
C SER A 137 -0.50 -7.62 2.75
N ILE A 138 -0.80 -7.50 4.04
CA ILE A 138 -0.73 -8.60 5.02
C ILE A 138 -2.00 -8.70 5.89
N GLY A 139 -2.11 -9.79 6.66
CA GLY A 139 -3.30 -10.08 7.46
C GLY A 139 -4.48 -10.55 6.61
N ALA A 140 -5.70 -10.43 7.13
CA ALA A 140 -6.92 -10.88 6.45
C ALA A 140 -7.10 -10.21 5.06
N ILE A 141 -6.84 -8.91 4.97
CA ILE A 141 -6.90 -8.18 3.70
C ILE A 141 -5.83 -8.69 2.73
N GLY A 142 -4.59 -8.86 3.19
CA GLY A 142 -3.50 -9.40 2.38
C GLY A 142 -3.81 -10.80 1.84
N ILE A 143 -4.36 -11.69 2.67
CA ILE A 143 -4.83 -13.02 2.25
C ILE A 143 -5.89 -12.89 1.15
N GLY A 144 -6.95 -12.10 1.40
CA GLY A 144 -8.02 -11.89 0.42
C GLY A 144 -7.50 -11.36 -0.92
N ARG A 145 -6.59 -10.39 -0.89
CA ARG A 145 -5.94 -9.83 -2.09
C ARG A 145 -5.08 -10.86 -2.82
N ALA A 146 -4.35 -11.71 -2.09
CA ALA A 146 -3.53 -12.77 -2.68
C ALA A 146 -4.39 -13.82 -3.39
N PHE A 147 -5.52 -14.24 -2.79
CA PHE A 147 -6.47 -15.16 -3.45
C PHE A 147 -7.17 -14.52 -4.64
N LEU A 148 -7.55 -13.23 -4.54
CA LEU A 148 -8.13 -12.49 -5.66
C LEU A 148 -7.15 -12.44 -6.85
N PHE A 149 -5.89 -12.10 -6.61
CA PHE A 149 -4.85 -12.09 -7.64
C PHE A 149 -4.62 -13.48 -8.23
N ALA A 150 -4.47 -14.51 -7.39
CA ALA A 150 -4.30 -15.89 -7.84
C ALA A 150 -5.46 -16.34 -8.74
N GLY A 151 -6.70 -15.99 -8.38
CA GLY A 151 -7.88 -16.26 -9.20
C GLY A 151 -7.86 -15.52 -10.54
N GLN A 152 -7.42 -14.26 -10.59
CA GLN A 152 -7.31 -13.48 -11.83
C GLN A 152 -6.34 -14.07 -12.84
N ILE A 153 -5.22 -14.65 -12.38
CA ILE A 153 -4.22 -15.27 -13.27
C ILE A 153 -4.47 -16.77 -13.49
N GLY A 154 -5.56 -17.33 -12.93
CA GLY A 154 -5.88 -18.76 -13.07
C GLY A 154 -4.93 -19.68 -12.29
N ALA A 155 -4.29 -19.19 -11.23
CA ALA A 155 -3.40 -19.99 -10.40
C ALA A 155 -4.18 -21.07 -9.61
N LYS A 156 -3.47 -22.11 -9.16
CA LYS A 156 -4.02 -23.13 -8.27
C LYS A 156 -4.49 -22.51 -6.95
N LEU A 157 -5.41 -23.18 -6.26
CA LEU A 157 -5.82 -22.78 -4.93
C LEU A 157 -4.67 -22.88 -3.93
N HIS A 158 -3.88 -23.98 -4.03
CA HIS A 158 -2.81 -24.31 -3.09
C HIS A 158 -1.69 -25.11 -3.76
N ASN A 159 -0.48 -25.05 -3.20
CA ASN A 159 0.69 -25.76 -3.72
C ASN A 159 1.82 -25.89 -2.67
N ALA A 160 1.50 -26.29 -1.41
CA ALA A 160 2.49 -26.38 -0.33
C ALA A 160 3.67 -27.33 -0.64
N GLU A 161 3.48 -28.31 -1.50
CA GLU A 161 4.53 -29.25 -1.92
C GLU A 161 5.52 -28.66 -2.94
N THR A 162 5.22 -27.48 -3.49
CA THR A 162 6.06 -26.84 -4.50
C THR A 162 7.23 -26.09 -3.85
N ASP A 163 8.42 -26.21 -4.40
CA ASP A 163 9.53 -25.33 -4.02
C ASP A 163 9.26 -23.90 -4.48
N HIS A 164 8.82 -23.08 -3.53
CA HIS A 164 8.45 -21.68 -3.80
C HIS A 164 9.67 -20.81 -4.19
N SER A 165 10.89 -21.21 -3.87
CA SER A 165 12.10 -20.46 -4.22
C SER A 165 12.39 -20.46 -5.73
N THR A 166 11.93 -21.50 -6.44
CA THR A 166 12.12 -21.69 -7.89
C THR A 166 10.87 -21.36 -8.70
N SER A 167 9.71 -21.21 -8.07
CA SER A 167 8.44 -20.95 -8.73
C SER A 167 8.37 -19.53 -9.32
N ARG A 168 7.72 -19.40 -10.49
CA ARG A 168 7.63 -18.10 -11.18
C ARG A 168 6.39 -17.32 -10.80
N SER A 169 6.53 -16.00 -10.67
CA SER A 169 5.39 -15.09 -10.59
C SER A 169 4.56 -15.14 -11.89
N TYR A 170 3.26 -14.85 -11.76
CA TYR A 170 2.30 -14.88 -12.88
C TYR A 170 2.16 -16.27 -13.56
N SER A 171 2.40 -17.35 -12.84
CA SER A 171 2.20 -18.73 -13.31
C SER A 171 1.06 -19.42 -12.54
N LEU A 172 0.68 -20.63 -12.95
CA LEU A 172 -0.29 -21.46 -12.22
C LEU A 172 0.14 -21.77 -10.78
N GLU A 173 1.44 -21.66 -10.49
CA GLU A 173 2.03 -21.87 -9.16
C GLU A 173 2.10 -20.58 -8.32
N ASP A 174 1.64 -19.44 -8.85
CA ASP A 174 1.62 -18.16 -8.10
C ASP A 174 0.36 -18.05 -7.22
N THR A 175 0.27 -18.99 -6.27
CA THR A 175 -0.84 -19.13 -5.33
C THR A 175 -0.77 -18.12 -4.20
N ALA A 176 -1.86 -17.92 -3.46
CA ALA A 176 -1.86 -17.13 -2.24
C ALA A 176 -0.89 -17.69 -1.19
N TYR A 177 -0.75 -19.03 -1.09
CA TYR A 177 0.22 -19.66 -0.19
C TYR A 177 1.67 -19.35 -0.60
N ARG A 178 1.97 -19.41 -1.90
CA ARG A 178 3.28 -19.00 -2.39
C ARG A 178 3.57 -17.52 -2.05
N GLU A 179 2.64 -16.61 -2.29
CA GLU A 179 2.83 -15.18 -1.96
C GLU A 179 3.09 -14.99 -0.45
N PHE A 180 2.43 -15.77 0.40
CA PHE A 180 2.73 -15.81 1.84
C PHE A 180 4.17 -16.22 2.09
N GLN A 181 4.63 -17.34 1.50
CA GLN A 181 5.97 -17.89 1.72
C GLN A 181 7.10 -17.02 1.17
N VAL A 182 6.91 -16.37 0.02
CA VAL A 182 8.01 -15.62 -0.62
C VAL A 182 8.07 -14.16 -0.19
N LYS A 183 6.94 -13.57 0.24
CA LYS A 183 6.85 -12.13 0.45
C LYS A 183 6.12 -11.73 1.73
N MET A 184 4.85 -12.17 1.94
CA MET A 184 4.01 -11.59 2.98
C MET A 184 4.59 -11.82 4.40
N HIS A 185 5.20 -12.97 4.66
CA HIS A 185 5.78 -13.30 5.97
C HIS A 185 6.97 -12.39 6.35
N LYS A 186 7.63 -11.74 5.38
CA LYS A 186 8.78 -10.84 5.59
C LYS A 186 8.37 -9.40 5.85
N VAL A 187 7.12 -9.05 5.61
CA VAL A 187 6.65 -7.65 5.67
C VAL A 187 6.77 -7.07 7.08
N LYS A 188 6.51 -7.86 8.12
CA LYS A 188 6.60 -7.41 9.53
C LYS A 188 7.98 -6.85 9.90
N GLU A 189 9.04 -7.40 9.31
CA GLU A 189 10.42 -7.01 9.58
C GLU A 189 10.80 -5.67 8.94
N GLN A 190 9.97 -5.19 8.01
CA GLN A 190 10.22 -3.98 7.22
C GLN A 190 9.56 -2.73 7.80
N MET A 191 8.76 -2.88 8.86
CA MET A 191 8.03 -1.77 9.46
C MET A 191 8.96 -0.75 10.10
N LEU A 192 8.73 0.52 9.78
CA LEU A 192 9.60 1.63 10.16
C LEU A 192 9.13 2.34 11.44
N THR A 193 7.83 2.24 11.78
CA THR A 193 7.24 2.91 12.95
C THR A 193 6.85 1.89 14.04
N PRO A 194 6.82 2.31 15.34
CA PRO A 194 6.33 1.43 16.40
C PRO A 194 4.91 0.91 16.18
N PRO A 195 3.89 1.77 15.85
CA PRO A 195 2.54 1.30 15.60
C PRO A 195 2.42 0.45 14.32
N GLY A 196 3.29 0.68 13.31
CA GLY A 196 3.39 -0.18 12.15
C GLY A 196 3.84 -1.60 12.52
N ARG A 197 4.88 -1.72 13.35
CA ARG A 197 5.38 -3.01 13.84
C ARG A 197 4.34 -3.79 14.65
N GLU A 198 3.66 -3.14 15.57
CA GLU A 198 2.62 -3.77 16.38
C GLU A 198 1.48 -4.34 15.51
N ARG A 199 0.99 -3.52 14.56
CA ARG A 199 -0.07 -3.94 13.62
C ARG A 199 0.40 -5.07 12.70
N ALA A 200 1.65 -5.01 12.23
CA ALA A 200 2.21 -6.04 11.37
C ALA A 200 2.37 -7.37 12.09
N GLU A 201 2.82 -7.37 13.34
CA GLU A 201 2.97 -8.58 14.15
C GLU A 201 1.62 -9.28 14.39
N ARG A 202 0.56 -8.50 14.69
CA ARG A 202 -0.80 -9.04 14.84
C ARG A 202 -1.32 -9.66 13.53
N ARG A 203 -1.09 -8.96 12.40
CA ARG A 203 -1.51 -9.43 11.06
C ARG A 203 -0.74 -10.65 10.62
N HIS A 204 0.55 -10.70 10.93
CA HIS A 204 1.42 -11.84 10.63
C HIS A 204 0.96 -13.11 11.35
N ARG A 205 0.73 -13.05 12.67
CA ARG A 205 0.18 -14.19 13.44
C ARG A 205 -1.14 -14.72 12.88
N PHE A 206 -2.00 -13.83 12.43
CA PHE A 206 -3.26 -14.24 11.78
C PHE A 206 -2.98 -15.00 10.48
N MET A 207 -2.03 -14.56 9.66
CA MET A 207 -1.68 -15.27 8.43
C MET A 207 -1.10 -16.66 8.70
N GLU A 208 -0.24 -16.81 9.71
CA GLU A 208 0.28 -18.11 10.11
C GLU A 208 -0.86 -19.07 10.48
N ILE A 209 -1.78 -18.64 11.34
CA ILE A 209 -2.94 -19.47 11.73
C ILE A 209 -3.78 -19.86 10.51
N PHE A 210 -4.06 -18.90 9.61
CA PHE A 210 -4.87 -19.15 8.43
C PHE A 210 -4.23 -20.17 7.49
N PHE A 211 -2.96 -20.02 7.18
CA PHE A 211 -2.29 -20.91 6.24
C PHE A 211 -1.96 -22.29 6.86
N ASP A 212 -1.74 -22.36 8.17
CA ASP A 212 -1.64 -23.63 8.88
C ASP A 212 -2.96 -24.42 8.81
N GLU A 213 -4.10 -23.73 9.02
CA GLU A 213 -5.40 -24.38 8.92
C GLU A 213 -5.72 -24.77 7.47
N LEU A 214 -5.44 -23.91 6.49
CA LEU A 214 -5.58 -24.26 5.08
C LEU A 214 -4.79 -25.52 4.71
N ASN A 215 -3.55 -25.65 5.22
CA ASN A 215 -2.73 -26.85 4.99
C ASN A 215 -3.36 -28.10 5.62
N ARG A 216 -3.90 -28.00 6.84
CA ARG A 216 -4.59 -29.12 7.50
C ARG A 216 -5.81 -29.58 6.70
N GLU A 217 -6.65 -28.67 6.28
CA GLU A 217 -7.86 -29.00 5.51
C GLU A 217 -7.53 -29.66 4.17
N ILE A 218 -6.48 -29.19 3.47
CA ILE A 218 -6.08 -29.74 2.17
C ILE A 218 -5.46 -31.13 2.31
N TYR A 219 -4.67 -31.38 3.35
CA TYR A 219 -3.97 -32.66 3.53
C TYR A 219 -4.67 -33.60 4.50
N SER A 220 -5.84 -33.22 5.03
CA SER A 220 -6.63 -34.04 5.98
C SER A 220 -5.81 -34.44 7.22
N LEU A 221 -5.00 -33.53 7.77
CA LEU A 221 -4.13 -33.70 8.92
C LEU A 221 -4.84 -33.37 10.23
#